data_a308d2f0f69508b3d1ac8059cf65e1ab
#
_entry.id   a308d2f0f69508b3d1ac8059cf65e1ab
#
_cell.length_a   1.000
_cell.length_b   1.000
_cell.length_c   1.000
_cell.angle_alpha   90.00
_cell.angle_beta   90.00
_cell.angle_gamma   90.00
#
_symmetry.space_group_name_H-M   'P 1'
#
loop_
_entity.id
_entity.type
_entity.pdbx_description
1 polymer ?
#
loop_
_entity_poly.entity_id
_entity_poly.type
_entity_poly.pdbx_seq_one_letter_code
_entity_poly.pdbx_strand_id
1 'polypeptide(L)'
;TPLVVGSLNFSEKFSAFFAESVPDQTIVNLTNLYLIENDRSGSIIYNGANPEGETIAYNGTDYTYHTLANVTVTENEDNTVYNLKLRDDVVFSDGTPLTADDVIFSMYVYSDMDYDGYATFSGTPIKGLQNYRLNSTVADSITDEDVAAALTEMPEGLAASVKEAMKELLDSEYDWADAAWEDYSADY
;
A
#
# COMPACT_ATOMS: atom_id res chain seq x y z
N THR A 1 33.93 -1.95 -16.64
CA THR A 1 33.28 -3.13 -17.26
C THR A 1 31.84 -3.12 -16.82
N PRO A 2 30.85 -3.20 -17.75
CA PRO A 2 29.44 -3.22 -17.35
C PRO A 2 29.13 -4.50 -16.57
N LEU A 3 28.28 -4.37 -15.56
CA LEU A 3 27.70 -5.52 -14.87
C LEU A 3 26.59 -6.11 -15.75
N VAL A 4 26.67 -7.39 -16.03
CA VAL A 4 25.64 -8.13 -16.77
C VAL A 4 24.92 -9.06 -15.81
N VAL A 5 23.61 -8.88 -15.69
CA VAL A 5 22.74 -9.68 -14.81
C VAL A 5 21.74 -10.45 -15.66
N GLY A 6 21.66 -11.77 -15.45
CA GLY A 6 20.61 -12.59 -16.08
C GLY A 6 19.27 -12.33 -15.41
N SER A 7 18.21 -12.20 -16.21
CA SER A 7 16.85 -11.97 -15.76
C SER A 7 15.85 -12.74 -16.62
N LEU A 8 14.64 -12.91 -16.11
CA LEU A 8 13.48 -13.30 -16.91
C LEU A 8 13.10 -12.16 -17.87
N ASN A 9 12.21 -12.45 -18.80
CA ASN A 9 11.70 -11.43 -19.73
C ASN A 9 10.95 -10.34 -18.96
N PHE A 10 11.13 -9.09 -19.41
CA PHE A 10 10.36 -7.95 -18.91
C PHE A 10 8.93 -7.96 -19.45
N SER A 11 7.98 -7.47 -18.64
CA SER A 11 6.62 -7.15 -19.09
C SER A 11 6.53 -5.72 -19.66
N GLU A 12 7.65 -4.97 -19.57
CA GLU A 12 7.79 -3.60 -20.06
C GLU A 12 6.88 -2.57 -19.36
N LYS A 13 6.39 -2.89 -18.17
CA LYS A 13 5.62 -1.98 -17.30
C LYS A 13 6.56 -1.33 -16.26
N PHE A 14 7.38 -0.38 -16.68
CA PHE A 14 8.38 0.27 -15.80
C PHE A 14 7.80 1.47 -15.04
N SER A 15 6.62 1.33 -14.46
CA SER A 15 6.00 2.34 -13.61
C SER A 15 6.09 1.94 -12.13
N ALA A 16 6.41 2.91 -11.26
CA ALA A 16 6.39 2.70 -9.81
C ALA A 16 5.01 2.25 -9.29
N PHE A 17 3.94 2.67 -9.98
CA PHE A 17 2.58 2.34 -9.60
C PHE A 17 2.09 1.00 -10.14
N PHE A 18 2.61 0.53 -11.30
CA PHE A 18 2.03 -0.57 -12.06
C PHE A 18 3.01 -1.69 -12.43
N ALA A 19 4.25 -1.66 -11.94
CA ALA A 19 5.20 -2.75 -12.16
C ALA A 19 4.82 -3.98 -11.31
N GLU A 20 4.36 -5.05 -11.95
CA GLU A 20 3.91 -6.27 -11.28
C GLU A 20 4.96 -7.40 -11.37
N SER A 21 5.65 -7.52 -12.52
CA SER A 21 6.65 -8.56 -12.69
C SER A 21 7.92 -8.26 -11.90
N VAL A 22 8.55 -9.29 -11.33
CA VAL A 22 9.81 -9.14 -10.57
C VAL A 22 10.92 -8.47 -11.39
N PRO A 23 11.13 -8.80 -12.69
CA PRO A 23 12.11 -8.10 -13.51
C PRO A 23 11.83 -6.60 -13.64
N ASP A 24 10.57 -6.20 -13.89
CA ASP A 24 10.18 -4.81 -14.02
C ASP A 24 10.34 -4.06 -12.69
N GLN A 25 9.88 -4.65 -11.59
CA GLN A 25 10.07 -4.09 -10.24
C GLN A 25 11.55 -3.89 -9.90
N THR A 26 12.42 -4.82 -10.31
CA THR A 26 13.87 -4.68 -10.10
C THR A 26 14.42 -3.43 -10.79
N ILE A 27 14.00 -3.14 -12.01
CA ILE A 27 14.42 -1.92 -12.73
C ILE A 27 13.83 -0.68 -12.08
N VAL A 28 12.55 -0.71 -11.73
CA VAL A 28 11.87 0.40 -11.05
C VAL A 28 12.57 0.74 -9.73
N ASN A 29 12.92 -0.28 -8.93
CA ASN A 29 13.59 -0.11 -7.64
C ASN A 29 14.99 0.50 -7.74
N LEU A 30 15.64 0.41 -8.90
CA LEU A 30 16.93 1.07 -9.14
C LEU A 30 16.80 2.58 -9.39
N THR A 31 15.62 3.05 -9.70
CA THR A 31 15.35 4.45 -10.10
C THR A 31 14.44 5.19 -9.12
N ASN A 32 13.81 4.48 -8.20
CA ASN A 32 12.90 5.06 -7.22
C ASN A 32 13.58 5.28 -5.87
N LEU A 33 13.11 6.31 -5.18
CA LEU A 33 13.34 6.50 -3.76
C LEU A 33 12.07 6.16 -2.99
N TYR A 34 12.23 5.41 -1.91
CA TYR A 34 11.12 5.08 -1.03
C TYR A 34 11.04 6.09 0.11
N LEU A 35 9.80 6.42 0.47
CA LEU A 35 9.51 7.32 1.58
C LEU A 35 10.04 6.74 2.90
N ILE A 36 9.82 5.44 3.09
CA ILE A 36 10.24 4.65 4.24
C ILE A 36 10.83 3.34 3.72
N GLU A 37 11.85 2.85 4.36
CA GLU A 37 12.47 1.54 4.07
C GLU A 37 12.63 0.72 5.33
N ASN A 38 12.85 -0.57 5.15
CA ASN A 38 13.19 -1.48 6.23
C ASN A 38 14.68 -1.87 6.17
N ASP A 39 15.26 -2.09 7.33
CA ASP A 39 16.59 -2.66 7.43
C ASP A 39 16.61 -4.16 7.08
N ARG A 40 17.76 -4.80 7.15
CA ARG A 40 17.93 -6.24 6.88
C ARG A 40 17.21 -7.16 7.89
N SER A 41 16.79 -6.64 9.04
CA SER A 41 15.99 -7.35 10.03
C SER A 41 14.48 -7.21 9.81
N GLY A 42 14.06 -6.33 8.92
CA GLY A 42 12.68 -5.97 8.66
C GLY A 42 12.17 -4.82 9.53
N SER A 43 13.04 -4.17 10.32
CA SER A 43 12.67 -3.02 11.14
C SER A 43 12.67 -1.73 10.33
N ILE A 44 11.77 -0.81 10.67
CA ILE A 44 11.68 0.51 10.00
C ILE A 44 12.95 1.32 10.27
N ILE A 45 13.46 1.98 9.23
CA ILE A 45 14.52 2.97 9.30
C ILE A 45 13.91 4.32 9.61
N TYR A 46 14.23 4.89 10.78
CA TYR A 46 13.57 6.10 11.28
C TYR A 46 14.26 7.39 10.86
N ASN A 47 15.60 7.37 10.70
CA ASN A 47 16.43 8.57 10.53
C ASN A 47 17.28 8.55 9.26
N GLY A 48 16.91 7.74 8.28
CA GLY A 48 17.68 7.57 7.05
C GLY A 48 17.72 8.80 6.14
N ALA A 49 16.87 9.80 6.38
CA ALA A 49 16.87 11.07 5.64
C ALA A 49 17.92 12.08 6.16
N ASN A 50 18.61 11.79 7.26
CA ASN A 50 19.75 12.60 7.69
C ASN A 50 20.91 12.50 6.68
N PRO A 51 21.77 13.53 6.55
CA PRO A 51 22.88 13.53 5.58
C PRO A 51 23.82 12.32 5.69
N GLU A 52 24.09 11.87 6.92
CA GLU A 52 24.88 10.68 7.22
C GLU A 52 24.13 9.35 7.10
N GLY A 53 22.81 9.41 6.90
CA GLY A 53 21.94 8.24 6.95
C GLY A 53 21.76 7.66 8.35
N GLU A 54 21.15 6.47 8.43
CA GLU A 54 21.03 5.69 9.66
C GLU A 54 21.86 4.40 9.54
N THR A 55 22.79 4.20 10.46
CA THR A 55 23.67 3.02 10.45
C THR A 55 23.17 1.99 11.45
N ILE A 56 22.89 0.78 10.97
CA ILE A 56 22.34 -0.34 11.73
C ILE A 56 23.25 -1.56 11.54
N ALA A 57 23.67 -2.17 12.65
CA ALA A 57 24.49 -3.38 12.63
C ALA A 57 23.62 -4.61 12.35
N TYR A 58 24.04 -5.45 11.40
CA TYR A 58 23.40 -6.72 11.11
C TYR A 58 24.46 -7.81 10.88
N ASN A 59 24.40 -8.90 11.65
CA ASN A 59 25.35 -10.02 11.59
C ASN A 59 26.84 -9.59 11.65
N GLY A 60 27.16 -8.60 12.51
CA GLY A 60 28.53 -8.12 12.72
C GLY A 60 29.04 -7.17 11.63
N THR A 61 28.19 -6.71 10.73
CA THR A 61 28.49 -5.73 9.69
C THR A 61 27.58 -4.51 9.83
N ASP A 62 28.14 -3.32 9.73
CA ASP A 62 27.39 -2.07 9.75
C ASP A 62 26.88 -1.75 8.34
N TYR A 63 25.58 -1.44 8.26
CA TYR A 63 24.92 -1.00 7.04
C TYR A 63 24.32 0.38 7.24
N THR A 64 24.65 1.31 6.34
CA THR A 64 24.08 2.65 6.33
C THR A 64 22.95 2.73 5.31
N TYR A 65 21.81 3.21 5.78
CA TYR A 65 20.59 3.34 5.01
C TYR A 65 20.25 4.81 4.78
N HIS A 66 19.77 5.12 3.60
CA HIS A 66 19.28 6.44 3.23
C HIS A 66 17.85 6.33 2.74
N THR A 67 16.95 7.11 3.36
CA THR A 67 15.53 7.17 3.01
C THR A 67 15.15 8.58 2.55
N LEU A 68 13.96 8.71 1.98
CA LEU A 68 13.44 10.02 1.56
C LEU A 68 12.93 10.84 2.74
N ALA A 69 12.46 10.17 3.80
CA ALA A 69 11.92 10.84 4.98
C ALA A 69 12.49 10.26 6.28
N ASN A 70 12.60 11.12 7.30
CA ASN A 70 12.65 10.68 8.70
C ASN A 70 11.24 10.43 9.21
N VAL A 71 11.09 9.42 10.05
CA VAL A 71 9.79 8.98 10.56
C VAL A 71 9.76 9.16 12.08
N THR A 72 8.70 9.79 12.58
CA THR A 72 8.38 9.78 14.02
C THR A 72 7.03 9.13 14.20
N VAL A 73 6.98 8.12 15.05
CA VAL A 73 5.75 7.40 15.37
C VAL A 73 5.28 7.80 16.75
N THR A 74 4.01 8.16 16.87
CA THR A 74 3.34 8.46 18.14
C THR A 74 2.13 7.56 18.28
N GLU A 75 2.19 6.68 19.25
CA GLU A 75 1.07 5.80 19.61
C GLU A 75 0.16 6.51 20.61
N ASN A 76 -1.11 6.64 20.26
CA ASN A 76 -2.16 7.13 21.13
C ASN A 76 -3.13 5.98 21.43
N GLU A 77 -4.07 6.21 22.35
CA GLU A 77 -5.06 5.21 22.76
C GLU A 77 -5.90 4.69 21.57
N ASP A 78 -6.32 5.59 20.67
CA ASP A 78 -7.24 5.27 19.57
C ASP A 78 -6.56 5.24 18.18
N ASN A 79 -5.32 5.69 18.06
CA ASN A 79 -4.64 5.78 16.76
C ASN A 79 -3.12 5.86 16.89
N THR A 80 -2.44 5.55 15.79
CA THR A 80 -1.01 5.77 15.64
C THR A 80 -0.78 6.87 14.62
N VAL A 81 0.00 7.88 14.99
CA VAL A 81 0.36 9.01 14.11
C VAL A 81 1.77 8.82 13.58
N TYR A 82 1.90 8.78 12.27
CA TYR A 82 3.18 8.79 11.56
C TYR A 82 3.47 10.19 11.07
N ASN A 83 4.52 10.83 11.60
CA ASN A 83 5.00 12.10 11.10
C ASN A 83 6.23 11.86 10.22
N LEU A 84 6.16 12.33 8.98
CA LEU A 84 7.17 12.14 7.95
C LEU A 84 7.81 13.50 7.63
N LYS A 85 9.12 13.61 7.87
CA LYS A 85 9.88 14.81 7.51
C LYS A 85 10.77 14.48 6.31
N LEU A 86 10.39 14.99 5.15
CA LEU A 86 11.17 14.84 3.92
C LEU A 86 12.52 15.56 4.02
N ARG A 87 13.52 15.02 3.34
CA ARG A 87 14.77 15.75 3.05
C ARG A 87 14.48 16.78 1.96
N ASP A 88 15.29 17.84 1.92
CA ASP A 88 15.13 19.01 1.06
C ASP A 88 16.13 19.10 -0.09
N ASP A 89 16.99 18.11 -0.21
CA ASP A 89 18.09 18.07 -1.20
C ASP A 89 17.83 17.09 -2.36
N VAL A 90 16.63 16.50 -2.43
CA VAL A 90 16.26 15.54 -3.49
C VAL A 90 15.61 16.26 -4.66
N VAL A 91 16.07 15.91 -5.85
CA VAL A 91 15.50 16.41 -7.11
C VAL A 91 15.18 15.25 -8.05
N PHE A 92 14.19 15.45 -8.90
CA PHE A 92 13.93 14.55 -10.03
C PHE A 92 15.04 14.61 -11.06
N SER A 93 15.05 13.67 -12.02
CA SER A 93 16.06 13.59 -13.07
C SER A 93 16.14 14.83 -13.99
N ASP A 94 15.09 15.62 -14.04
CA ASP A 94 15.03 16.90 -14.75
C ASP A 94 15.50 18.10 -13.93
N GLY A 95 15.85 17.88 -12.63
CA GLY A 95 16.30 18.90 -11.70
C GLY A 95 15.18 19.58 -10.92
N THR A 96 13.91 19.18 -11.09
CA THR A 96 12.79 19.70 -10.30
C THR A 96 12.90 19.20 -8.85
N PRO A 97 12.77 20.07 -7.83
CA PRO A 97 12.79 19.63 -6.44
C PRO A 97 11.62 18.68 -6.11
N LEU A 98 11.90 17.63 -5.34
CA LEU A 98 10.88 16.77 -4.78
C LEU A 98 10.27 17.44 -3.54
N THR A 99 8.94 17.46 -3.46
CA THR A 99 8.18 18.14 -2.42
C THR A 99 7.15 17.23 -1.77
N ALA A 100 6.48 17.72 -0.72
CA ALA A 100 5.35 17.01 -0.11
C ALA A 100 4.18 16.81 -1.08
N ASP A 101 4.01 17.68 -2.07
CA ASP A 101 2.94 17.57 -3.07
C ASP A 101 3.12 16.33 -3.95
N ASP A 102 4.36 15.93 -4.23
CA ASP A 102 4.66 14.71 -4.99
C ASP A 102 4.30 13.44 -4.20
N VAL A 103 4.54 13.48 -2.87
CA VAL A 103 4.10 12.41 -1.96
C VAL A 103 2.57 12.33 -1.91
N ILE A 104 1.90 13.47 -1.77
CA ILE A 104 0.44 13.56 -1.77
C ILE A 104 -0.14 13.07 -3.10
N PHE A 105 0.48 13.43 -4.22
CA PHE A 105 0.09 12.92 -5.53
C PHE A 105 0.14 11.37 -5.58
N SER A 106 1.22 10.78 -5.07
CA SER A 106 1.35 9.32 -4.99
C SER A 106 0.24 8.69 -4.14
N MET A 107 -0.13 9.34 -3.03
CA MET A 107 -1.25 8.88 -2.19
C MET A 107 -2.59 8.96 -2.94
N TYR A 108 -2.82 10.00 -3.74
CA TYR A 108 -4.01 10.08 -4.59
C TYR A 108 -4.09 8.93 -5.59
N VAL A 109 -2.99 8.61 -6.28
CA VAL A 109 -2.94 7.49 -7.23
C VAL A 109 -3.29 6.17 -6.54
N TYR A 110 -2.67 5.87 -5.39
CA TYR A 110 -2.95 4.63 -4.65
C TYR A 110 -4.35 4.58 -4.02
N SER A 111 -4.99 5.74 -3.81
CA SER A 111 -6.33 5.84 -3.23
C SER A 111 -7.44 5.83 -4.28
N ASP A 112 -7.10 5.92 -5.55
CA ASP A 112 -8.09 5.90 -6.63
C ASP A 112 -8.88 4.60 -6.62
N MET A 113 -10.19 4.68 -6.90
CA MET A 113 -11.07 3.50 -6.95
C MET A 113 -10.75 2.58 -8.12
N ASP A 114 -10.23 3.15 -9.21
CA ASP A 114 -9.88 2.43 -10.44
C ASP A 114 -8.39 1.99 -10.45
N TYR A 115 -7.66 2.17 -9.32
CA TYR A 115 -6.28 1.73 -9.23
C TYR A 115 -6.21 0.20 -9.23
N ASP A 116 -5.60 -0.36 -10.26
CA ASP A 116 -5.42 -1.80 -10.50
C ASP A 116 -3.96 -2.28 -10.34
N GLY A 117 -3.11 -1.46 -9.71
CA GLY A 117 -1.71 -1.81 -9.47
C GLY A 117 -1.51 -2.76 -8.29
N TYR A 118 -0.29 -3.17 -8.07
CA TYR A 118 0.11 -4.17 -7.06
C TYR A 118 -0.05 -3.70 -5.60
N ALA A 119 -0.03 -2.39 -5.35
CA ALA A 119 -0.07 -1.87 -3.98
C ALA A 119 -1.47 -1.98 -3.36
N THR A 120 -1.54 -2.53 -2.14
CA THR A 120 -2.79 -2.72 -1.38
C THR A 120 -3.08 -1.55 -0.43
N PHE A 121 -2.76 -0.32 -0.83
CA PHE A 121 -2.94 0.87 0.00
C PHE A 121 -4.39 1.07 0.46
N SER A 122 -5.34 0.73 -0.40
CA SER A 122 -6.78 0.87 -0.14
C SER A 122 -7.28 0.07 1.07
N GLY A 123 -6.63 -1.03 1.41
CA GLY A 123 -6.95 -1.86 2.58
C GLY A 123 -6.29 -1.41 3.88
N THR A 124 -5.49 -0.34 3.85
CA THR A 124 -4.79 0.14 5.05
C THR A 124 -5.73 0.99 5.91
N PRO A 125 -5.77 0.80 7.25
CA PRO A 125 -6.68 1.53 8.14
C PRO A 125 -6.19 2.97 8.38
N ILE A 126 -6.19 3.78 7.33
CA ILE A 126 -5.81 5.19 7.36
C ILE A 126 -7.07 6.02 7.58
N LYS A 127 -7.07 6.85 8.62
CA LYS A 127 -8.19 7.74 8.93
C LYS A 127 -8.48 8.69 7.76
N GLY A 128 -9.72 8.71 7.30
CA GLY A 128 -10.20 9.52 6.18
C GLY A 128 -10.06 8.85 4.82
N LEU A 129 -9.33 7.74 4.69
CA LEU A 129 -9.09 7.08 3.41
C LEU A 129 -10.40 6.56 2.79
N GLN A 130 -11.21 5.85 3.55
CA GLN A 130 -12.48 5.33 3.03
C GLN A 130 -13.49 6.44 2.75
N ASN A 131 -13.53 7.48 3.59
CA ASN A 131 -14.33 8.67 3.32
C ASN A 131 -13.94 9.31 1.98
N TYR A 132 -12.65 9.44 1.70
CA TYR A 132 -12.15 9.95 0.42
C TYR A 132 -12.53 9.04 -0.74
N ARG A 133 -12.23 7.74 -0.65
CA ARG A 133 -12.47 6.76 -1.72
C ARG A 133 -13.94 6.63 -2.10
N LEU A 134 -14.83 6.63 -1.11
CA LEU A 134 -16.28 6.47 -1.31
C LEU A 134 -17.03 7.79 -1.45
N ASN A 135 -16.31 8.92 -1.48
CA ASN A 135 -16.89 10.26 -1.48
C ASN A 135 -17.98 10.41 -0.39
N SER A 136 -17.68 9.93 0.80
CA SER A 136 -18.55 9.86 1.95
C SER A 136 -18.00 10.64 3.11
N THR A 137 -18.83 11.04 4.05
CA THR A 137 -18.40 11.68 5.31
C THR A 137 -18.49 10.72 6.50
N VAL A 138 -18.99 9.51 6.28
CA VAL A 138 -19.27 8.54 7.36
C VAL A 138 -18.65 7.16 7.13
N ALA A 139 -18.02 6.91 5.98
CA ALA A 139 -17.48 5.59 5.63
C ALA A 139 -16.49 5.05 6.67
N ASP A 140 -15.61 5.91 7.21
CA ASP A 140 -14.63 5.53 8.23
C ASP A 140 -15.25 5.20 9.60
N SER A 141 -16.51 5.55 9.83
CA SER A 141 -17.24 5.30 11.08
C SER A 141 -18.17 4.09 11.02
N ILE A 142 -18.29 3.46 9.84
CA ILE A 142 -19.10 2.25 9.67
C ILE A 142 -18.33 1.08 10.28
N THR A 143 -18.98 0.40 11.22
CA THR A 143 -18.43 -0.79 11.88
C THR A 143 -19.01 -2.06 11.28
N ASP A 144 -18.37 -3.20 11.54
CA ASP A 144 -18.91 -4.51 11.15
C ASP A 144 -20.28 -4.77 11.79
N GLU A 145 -20.54 -4.18 12.97
CA GLU A 145 -21.85 -4.29 13.65
C GLU A 145 -22.93 -3.50 12.90
N ASP A 146 -22.60 -2.31 12.34
CA ASP A 146 -23.51 -1.53 11.51
C ASP A 146 -23.85 -2.28 10.21
N VAL A 147 -22.87 -2.93 9.61
CA VAL A 147 -23.05 -3.76 8.40
C VAL A 147 -23.94 -4.96 8.73
N ALA A 148 -23.66 -5.67 9.82
CA ALA A 148 -24.46 -6.81 10.23
C ALA A 148 -25.93 -6.41 10.54
N ALA A 149 -26.13 -5.27 11.21
CA ALA A 149 -27.48 -4.73 11.47
C ALA A 149 -28.22 -4.40 10.18
N ALA A 150 -27.56 -3.70 9.25
CA ALA A 150 -28.12 -3.35 7.95
C ALA A 150 -28.51 -4.59 7.12
N LEU A 151 -27.68 -5.64 7.14
CA LEU A 151 -27.98 -6.90 6.47
C LEU A 151 -29.17 -7.63 7.08
N THR A 152 -29.35 -7.50 8.40
CA THR A 152 -30.51 -8.10 9.10
C THR A 152 -31.81 -7.38 8.79
N GLU A 153 -31.78 -6.06 8.61
CA GLU A 153 -32.95 -5.23 8.24
C GLU A 153 -33.27 -5.28 6.75
N MET A 154 -32.37 -5.82 5.94
CA MET A 154 -32.54 -5.88 4.50
C MET A 154 -33.69 -6.84 4.12
N PRO A 155 -34.58 -6.47 3.18
CA PRO A 155 -35.61 -7.38 2.69
C PRO A 155 -35.02 -8.70 2.19
N GLU A 156 -35.61 -9.82 2.54
CA GLU A 156 -35.11 -11.17 2.26
C GLU A 156 -34.71 -11.38 0.78
N GLY A 157 -35.53 -10.86 -0.14
CA GLY A 157 -35.23 -10.96 -1.58
C GLY A 157 -34.03 -10.13 -2.01
N LEU A 158 -33.79 -8.98 -1.39
CA LEU A 158 -32.64 -8.13 -1.69
C LEU A 158 -31.36 -8.72 -1.08
N ALA A 159 -31.43 -9.26 0.14
CA ALA A 159 -30.30 -9.94 0.75
C ALA A 159 -29.84 -11.15 -0.06
N ALA A 160 -30.80 -11.93 -0.60
CA ALA A 160 -30.49 -13.04 -1.49
C ALA A 160 -29.82 -12.59 -2.80
N SER A 161 -30.29 -11.50 -3.40
CA SER A 161 -29.69 -10.94 -4.62
C SER A 161 -28.29 -10.38 -4.40
N VAL A 162 -28.04 -9.74 -3.27
CA VAL A 162 -26.69 -9.26 -2.90
C VAL A 162 -25.71 -10.42 -2.70
N LYS A 163 -26.14 -11.48 -1.98
CA LYS A 163 -25.32 -12.69 -1.79
C LYS A 163 -24.99 -13.38 -3.12
N GLU A 164 -25.95 -13.47 -4.02
CA GLU A 164 -25.75 -14.08 -5.33
C GLU A 164 -24.77 -13.25 -6.18
N ALA A 165 -24.90 -11.92 -6.19
CA ALA A 165 -23.97 -11.04 -6.89
C ALA A 165 -22.54 -11.12 -6.32
N MET A 166 -22.40 -11.18 -4.99
CA MET A 166 -21.09 -11.36 -4.35
C MET A 166 -20.48 -12.72 -4.70
N LYS A 167 -21.30 -13.78 -4.73
CA LYS A 167 -20.83 -15.10 -5.14
C LYS A 167 -20.37 -15.11 -6.60
N GLU A 168 -21.14 -14.54 -7.53
CA GLU A 168 -20.73 -14.41 -8.93
C GLU A 168 -19.42 -13.65 -9.07
N LEU A 169 -19.23 -12.57 -8.31
CA LEU A 169 -17.99 -11.79 -8.33
C LEU A 169 -16.79 -12.64 -7.85
N LEU A 170 -16.93 -13.32 -6.73
CA LEU A 170 -15.88 -14.19 -6.19
C LEU A 170 -15.57 -15.35 -7.12
N ASP A 171 -16.58 -16.03 -7.66
CA ASP A 171 -16.42 -17.13 -8.62
C ASP A 171 -15.74 -16.67 -9.93
N SER A 172 -15.87 -15.39 -10.30
CA SER A 172 -15.23 -14.82 -11.50
C SER A 172 -13.76 -14.46 -11.30
N GLU A 173 -13.36 -14.10 -10.09
CA GLU A 173 -11.99 -13.68 -9.78
C GLU A 173 -11.10 -14.81 -9.27
N TYR A 174 -11.68 -15.82 -8.66
CA TYR A 174 -10.96 -16.95 -8.08
C TYR A 174 -11.55 -18.27 -8.56
N ASP A 175 -10.71 -19.15 -9.08
CA ASP A 175 -11.10 -20.53 -9.43
C ASP A 175 -11.27 -21.35 -8.13
N TRP A 176 -12.41 -21.17 -7.49
CA TRP A 176 -12.78 -21.82 -6.23
C TRP A 176 -13.36 -23.22 -6.45
N ALA A 177 -12.91 -23.94 -7.45
CA ALA A 177 -13.50 -25.18 -7.95
C ALA A 177 -13.82 -26.23 -6.87
N ASP A 178 -13.19 -26.13 -5.67
CA ASP A 178 -13.35 -27.12 -4.60
C ASP A 178 -13.79 -26.52 -3.25
N ALA A 179 -14.09 -25.22 -3.15
CA ALA A 179 -14.52 -24.58 -1.89
C ALA A 179 -16.02 -24.29 -1.93
N ALA A 180 -16.77 -24.85 -0.98
CA ALA A 180 -18.18 -24.54 -0.85
C ALA A 180 -18.37 -23.11 -0.33
N TRP A 181 -19.29 -22.33 -0.94
CA TRP A 181 -19.62 -20.98 -0.52
C TRP A 181 -19.99 -20.91 0.97
N GLU A 182 -20.65 -21.95 1.48
CA GLU A 182 -21.06 -22.07 2.89
C GLU A 182 -19.85 -22.07 3.84
N ASP A 183 -18.71 -22.57 3.41
CA ASP A 183 -17.49 -22.59 4.24
C ASP A 183 -16.88 -21.20 4.39
N TYR A 184 -17.10 -20.31 3.42
CA TYR A 184 -16.63 -18.93 3.45
C TYR A 184 -17.61 -17.96 4.12
N SER A 185 -18.90 -18.17 3.90
CA SER A 185 -19.94 -17.29 4.47
C SER A 185 -20.13 -17.46 5.99
N ALA A 186 -19.46 -18.43 6.61
CA ALA A 186 -19.47 -18.63 8.05
C ALA A 186 -18.40 -17.80 8.79
N ASP A 187 -17.41 -17.25 8.06
CA ASP A 187 -16.29 -16.49 8.65
C ASP A 187 -16.41 -14.97 8.37
N TYR A 188 -17.46 -14.52 7.65
CA TYR A 188 -17.76 -13.10 7.37
C TYR A 188 -19.18 -12.71 7.68
#